data_f29585ae3f1ed269c2da80edf975c17f
#
_entry.id   f29585ae3f1ed269c2da80edf975c17f
#
_cell.length_a   1.000
_cell.length_b   1.000
_cell.length_c   1.000
_cell.angle_alpha   90.00
_cell.angle_beta   90.00
_cell.angle_gamma   90.00
#
_symmetry.space_group_name_H-M   'P 1'
#
loop_
_entity.id
_entity.type
_entity.pdbx_description
1 polymer ?
#
loop_
_entity_poly.entity_id
_entity_poly.type
_entity_poly.pdbx_seq_one_letter_code
_entity_poly.pdbx_strand_id
1 'polypeptide(L)'
;MGRKKKSDLPITEADKELKEEVYDTLKTELFNRQVTDKEAPSPINTFIQKYIQEAVDNPTGKAANLLARTVFKENILELLDSSDSDKINRDKEFLEYRLLKHFYDRQREIILDCNKFKKQMALTSRRTGKTTLDAGLIVYEAITPKSNITYINLTFTNAVNQIFDLVVDYSKCIGFNTEYKSKNEGVIRWANGSQLKIAGNSNNAEADKLRGFKCRLAIIDEIGHQRNIDYLVDEILLPQMVDFKDSTLLLTGTPSRVPHHFSTRIFQEDNSFKKYHFTMLDNPFIPDPRKFIEEEATRKGYNTEDPFIRREYFGEIVADTEAVVFKNFNTYDSVPDLMDFNPIGINIGGDYGYQDYNGIVTVIYNKTQAYVLKEDKFNKSIVSKIIDKVREHYAFAEELAIKYGWHIPIKIYADYNEESITKELMLTYHLPAFNCYKYNKAYAIEKLAELARTNRLLVPKGGKCAEEMEKTLYKRDPLTDAVISEISDDFHPDILMALLYASRRMFFDMGLDVRYKMQEGEQRVDEIASQVENIKTAVKVSEPVDKPEFKDLGVVG
;
A
#
# COMPACT_ATOMS: atom_id res chain seq x y z
N MET A 1 8.01 48.73 1.27
CA MET A 1 9.44 48.43 1.04
C MET A 1 9.56 47.13 0.24
N GLY A 2 9.83 47.23 -1.05
CA GLY A 2 9.83 46.11 -1.97
C GLY A 2 11.11 45.27 -1.82
N ARG A 3 10.95 43.94 -1.73
CA ARG A 3 12.07 42.99 -1.82
C ARG A 3 12.69 43.06 -3.23
N LYS A 4 13.95 43.50 -3.34
CA LYS A 4 14.73 43.44 -4.56
C LYS A 4 14.88 41.97 -4.99
N LYS A 5 14.56 41.67 -6.25
CA LYS A 5 14.78 40.36 -6.87
C LYS A 5 16.29 40.06 -6.93
N LYS A 6 16.69 38.84 -6.59
CA LYS A 6 18.07 38.31 -6.59
C LYS A 6 18.73 38.25 -7.99
N SER A 7 18.06 38.77 -9.02
CA SER A 7 18.53 38.78 -10.42
C SER A 7 19.40 39.97 -10.81
N ASP A 8 19.60 40.96 -9.95
CA ASP A 8 20.25 42.23 -10.27
C ASP A 8 21.58 42.45 -9.55
N LEU A 9 22.36 41.37 -9.38
CA LEU A 9 23.76 41.55 -8.96
C LEU A 9 24.57 42.01 -10.15
N PRO A 10 25.33 43.10 -10.04
CA PRO A 10 26.15 43.61 -11.14
C PRO A 10 27.20 42.59 -11.54
N ILE A 11 27.35 42.39 -12.86
CA ILE A 11 28.41 41.58 -13.47
C ILE A 11 29.75 42.21 -13.06
N THR A 12 30.59 41.46 -12.38
CA THR A 12 31.92 41.96 -11.98
C THR A 12 32.90 42.00 -13.17
N GLU A 13 33.97 42.80 -13.05
CA GLU A 13 35.04 42.85 -14.08
C GLU A 13 35.62 41.43 -14.35
N ALA A 14 35.85 40.63 -13.31
CA ALA A 14 36.28 39.24 -13.45
C ALA A 14 35.27 38.34 -14.22
N ASP A 15 33.96 38.62 -14.15
CA ASP A 15 32.94 37.91 -14.93
C ASP A 15 33.00 38.32 -16.43
N LYS A 16 33.49 39.51 -16.74
CA LYS A 16 33.70 39.97 -18.12
C LYS A 16 34.96 39.38 -18.72
N GLU A 17 36.08 39.40 -17.96
CA GLU A 17 37.36 38.80 -18.40
C GLU A 17 37.20 37.31 -18.67
N LEU A 18 36.55 36.56 -17.79
CA LEU A 18 36.27 35.13 -17.96
C LEU A 18 35.39 34.89 -19.21
N LYS A 19 34.42 35.79 -19.49
CA LYS A 19 33.56 35.70 -20.67
C LYS A 19 34.30 35.95 -21.97
N GLU A 20 35.25 36.87 -21.99
CA GLU A 20 36.12 37.15 -23.14
C GLU A 20 37.12 36.01 -23.36
N GLU A 21 37.73 35.47 -22.33
CA GLU A 21 38.64 34.33 -22.42
C GLU A 21 37.95 33.06 -22.94
N VAL A 22 36.72 32.77 -22.49
CA VAL A 22 35.89 31.68 -23.01
C VAL A 22 35.51 31.91 -24.48
N TYR A 23 35.15 33.13 -24.82
CA TYR A 23 34.79 33.49 -26.22
C TYR A 23 35.96 33.37 -27.16
N ASP A 24 37.14 33.87 -26.78
CA ASP A 24 38.36 33.82 -27.61
C ASP A 24 38.88 32.38 -27.76
N THR A 25 38.77 31.57 -26.72
CA THR A 25 39.14 30.15 -26.78
C THR A 25 38.23 29.38 -27.71
N LEU A 26 36.93 29.59 -27.63
CA LEU A 26 35.93 28.98 -28.52
C LEU A 26 36.11 29.45 -29.97
N LYS A 27 36.44 30.71 -30.18
CA LYS A 27 36.66 31.29 -31.52
C LYS A 27 37.93 30.72 -32.17
N THR A 28 39.00 30.58 -31.40
CA THR A 28 40.26 30.00 -31.83
C THR A 28 40.12 28.53 -32.20
N GLU A 29 39.37 27.77 -31.42
CA GLU A 29 39.15 26.36 -31.69
C GLU A 29 38.17 26.09 -32.85
N LEU A 30 37.14 26.93 -33.02
CA LEU A 30 36.27 26.88 -34.20
C LEU A 30 37.03 27.22 -35.51
N PHE A 31 38.01 28.11 -35.44
CA PHE A 31 38.85 28.46 -36.59
C PHE A 31 39.83 27.33 -36.95
N ASN A 32 40.37 26.60 -35.96
CA ASN A 32 41.27 25.46 -36.17
C ASN A 32 40.57 24.19 -36.66
N ARG A 33 39.25 24.09 -36.55
CA ARG A 33 38.45 22.94 -37.02
C ARG A 33 38.29 22.83 -38.54
N GLN A 34 38.65 23.86 -39.30
CA GLN A 34 38.63 23.75 -40.76
C GLN A 34 39.80 22.94 -41.34
N VAL A 35 40.73 22.44 -40.52
CA VAL A 35 41.97 21.84 -40.97
C VAL A 35 42.40 20.62 -40.17
N THR A 36 41.64 19.63 -39.78
CA THR A 36 42.20 18.30 -39.50
C THR A 36 41.21 17.21 -39.10
N ASP A 37 41.44 16.04 -39.62
CA ASP A 37 41.12 14.63 -39.39
C ASP A 37 40.12 14.13 -38.32
N LYS A 38 39.44 13.06 -38.73
CA LYS A 38 38.25 12.41 -38.22
C LYS A 38 38.41 11.56 -36.92
N GLU A 39 39.52 11.55 -36.23
CA GLU A 39 39.76 10.57 -35.11
C GLU A 39 40.25 11.14 -33.75
N ALA A 40 40.34 12.45 -33.56
CA ALA A 40 40.67 12.99 -32.24
C ALA A 40 39.43 13.45 -31.47
N PRO A 41 39.36 13.25 -30.11
CA PRO A 41 38.28 13.83 -29.31
C PRO A 41 38.28 15.35 -29.52
N SER A 42 37.14 15.89 -29.93
CA SER A 42 36.98 17.31 -30.20
C SER A 42 37.56 18.15 -29.07
N PRO A 43 38.42 19.18 -29.38
CA PRO A 43 38.93 20.10 -28.36
C PRO A 43 37.83 20.76 -27.52
N ILE A 44 36.64 20.97 -28.09
CA ILE A 44 35.47 21.43 -27.37
C ILE A 44 35.04 20.42 -26.27
N ASN A 45 35.09 19.12 -26.54
CA ASN A 45 34.78 18.11 -25.53
C ASN A 45 35.80 18.12 -24.40
N THR A 46 37.07 18.29 -24.70
CA THR A 46 38.15 18.40 -23.71
C THR A 46 38.01 19.69 -22.89
N PHE A 47 37.67 20.79 -23.51
CA PHE A 47 37.40 22.06 -22.83
C PHE A 47 36.15 21.99 -21.97
N ILE A 48 35.06 21.48 -22.49
CA ILE A 48 33.82 21.26 -21.70
C ILE A 48 34.08 20.33 -20.55
N GLN A 49 34.79 19.23 -20.74
CA GLN A 49 35.16 18.31 -19.66
C GLN A 49 36.03 18.97 -18.58
N LYS A 50 37.00 19.79 -18.96
CA LYS A 50 37.85 20.51 -17.99
C LYS A 50 37.02 21.51 -17.16
N TYR A 51 36.15 22.29 -17.78
CA TYR A 51 35.29 23.23 -17.03
C TYR A 51 34.17 22.54 -16.28
N ILE A 52 33.70 21.40 -16.76
CA ILE A 52 32.77 20.54 -16.01
C ILE A 52 33.49 20.00 -14.78
N GLN A 53 34.75 19.56 -14.89
CA GLN A 53 35.51 19.07 -13.75
C GLN A 53 35.75 20.18 -12.72
N GLU A 54 36.16 21.38 -13.14
CA GLU A 54 36.27 22.55 -12.24
C GLU A 54 34.93 22.94 -11.59
N ALA A 55 33.82 22.79 -12.28
CA ALA A 55 32.49 23.02 -11.72
C ALA A 55 32.03 21.92 -10.76
N VAL A 56 32.50 20.68 -10.95
CA VAL A 56 32.29 19.56 -10.03
C VAL A 56 33.12 19.76 -8.76
N ASP A 57 34.36 20.20 -8.91
CA ASP A 57 35.26 20.43 -7.80
C ASP A 57 34.90 21.70 -6.98
N ASN A 58 34.19 22.64 -7.61
CA ASN A 58 33.67 23.85 -6.95
C ASN A 58 32.22 24.19 -7.38
N PRO A 59 31.21 23.46 -6.88
CA PRO A 59 29.82 23.58 -7.32
C PRO A 59 29.13 24.92 -6.98
N THR A 60 29.75 25.73 -6.13
CA THR A 60 29.29 27.08 -5.80
C THR A 60 30.03 28.17 -6.57
N GLY A 61 30.96 27.77 -7.42
CA GLY A 61 31.81 28.68 -8.19
C GLY A 61 31.05 29.44 -9.25
N LYS A 62 31.44 30.69 -9.47
CA LYS A 62 30.84 31.59 -10.48
C LYS A 62 30.97 31.01 -11.90
N ALA A 63 32.03 30.25 -12.19
CA ALA A 63 32.29 29.59 -13.48
C ALA A 63 31.18 28.60 -13.87
N ALA A 64 30.73 27.77 -12.92
CA ALA A 64 29.64 26.81 -13.14
C ALA A 64 28.31 27.48 -13.51
N ASN A 65 28.01 28.62 -12.89
CA ASN A 65 26.80 29.41 -13.19
C ASN A 65 26.89 30.16 -14.50
N LEU A 66 28.07 30.65 -14.89
CA LEU A 66 28.24 31.43 -16.12
C LEU A 66 28.25 30.51 -17.34
N LEU A 67 28.95 29.37 -17.29
CA LEU A 67 28.94 28.36 -18.35
C LEU A 67 27.52 27.83 -18.61
N ALA A 68 26.79 27.52 -17.53
CA ALA A 68 25.39 27.08 -17.64
C ALA A 68 24.48 28.12 -18.33
N ARG A 69 24.68 29.41 -18.06
CA ARG A 69 23.83 30.48 -18.62
C ARG A 69 24.17 30.83 -20.07
N THR A 70 25.45 30.79 -20.45
CA THR A 70 25.91 31.28 -21.77
C THR A 70 25.76 30.22 -22.84
N VAL A 71 26.12 28.98 -22.57
CA VAL A 71 26.04 27.88 -23.55
C VAL A 71 24.59 27.42 -23.75
N PHE A 72 23.74 27.56 -22.72
CA PHE A 72 22.40 26.98 -22.74
C PHE A 72 21.32 27.86 -23.30
N LYS A 73 21.42 29.18 -23.15
CA LYS A 73 20.34 30.09 -23.58
C LYS A 73 20.23 30.21 -25.11
N GLU A 74 21.33 30.05 -25.80
CA GLU A 74 21.37 30.16 -27.27
C GLU A 74 21.07 28.81 -27.95
N ASN A 75 21.50 27.69 -27.39
CA ASN A 75 21.36 26.38 -28.02
C ASN A 75 20.01 25.69 -27.78
N ILE A 76 19.32 25.90 -26.65
CA ILE A 76 18.04 25.24 -26.39
C ILE A 76 16.91 25.76 -27.30
N LEU A 77 16.90 27.04 -27.63
CA LEU A 77 15.86 27.61 -28.50
C LEU A 77 15.99 27.13 -29.97
N GLU A 78 17.22 26.92 -30.45
CA GLU A 78 17.46 26.31 -31.78
C GLU A 78 17.17 24.80 -31.79
N LEU A 79 17.26 24.14 -30.66
CA LEU A 79 17.10 22.69 -30.49
C LEU A 79 15.66 22.21 -30.52
N LEU A 80 14.74 23.02 -30.03
CA LEU A 80 13.30 22.71 -30.02
C LEU A 80 12.73 22.66 -31.47
N ASP A 81 13.42 23.28 -32.45
CA ASP A 81 13.01 23.31 -33.86
C ASP A 81 13.71 22.25 -34.74
N SER A 82 14.66 21.46 -34.22
CA SER A 82 15.40 20.50 -35.05
C SER A 82 14.83 19.08 -34.98
N SER A 83 14.54 18.50 -36.13
CA SER A 83 14.19 17.07 -36.31
C SER A 83 15.41 16.12 -36.31
N ASP A 84 16.59 16.60 -35.92
CA ASP A 84 17.84 15.85 -35.94
C ASP A 84 17.95 14.97 -34.67
N SER A 85 17.84 13.64 -34.83
CA SER A 85 17.91 12.65 -33.78
C SER A 85 19.24 12.66 -32.99
N ASP A 86 20.36 12.97 -33.64
CA ASP A 86 21.68 12.99 -33.00
C ASP A 86 21.85 14.23 -32.11
N LYS A 87 21.20 15.32 -32.47
CA LYS A 87 21.17 16.52 -31.64
C LYS A 87 20.30 16.32 -30.41
N ILE A 88 19.11 15.74 -30.59
CA ILE A 88 18.20 15.37 -29.47
C ILE A 88 18.90 14.46 -28.48
N ASN A 89 19.65 13.47 -28.92
CA ASN A 89 20.36 12.54 -28.05
C ASN A 89 21.47 13.24 -27.23
N ARG A 90 22.26 14.11 -27.86
CA ARG A 90 23.31 14.88 -27.17
C ARG A 90 22.75 15.80 -26.08
N ASP A 91 21.59 16.38 -26.32
CA ASP A 91 20.96 17.25 -25.34
C ASP A 91 20.34 16.47 -24.19
N LYS A 92 19.76 15.31 -24.49
CA LYS A 92 19.31 14.36 -23.47
C LYS A 92 20.46 14.00 -22.54
N GLU A 93 21.58 13.53 -23.06
CA GLU A 93 22.77 13.17 -22.30
C GLU A 93 23.28 14.34 -21.44
N PHE A 94 23.23 15.55 -21.95
CA PHE A 94 23.66 16.73 -21.19
C PHE A 94 22.70 17.08 -20.05
N LEU A 95 21.39 17.01 -20.25
CA LEU A 95 20.39 17.22 -19.21
C LEU A 95 20.48 16.14 -18.12
N GLU A 96 20.65 14.88 -18.54
CA GLU A 96 20.85 13.75 -17.64
C GLU A 96 22.12 13.95 -16.79
N TYR A 97 23.23 14.35 -17.39
CA TYR A 97 24.46 14.64 -16.65
C TYR A 97 24.27 15.76 -15.62
N ARG A 98 23.60 16.86 -16.01
CA ARG A 98 23.31 17.97 -15.09
C ARG A 98 22.43 17.54 -13.93
N LEU A 99 21.48 16.66 -14.18
CA LEU A 99 20.59 16.13 -13.17
C LEU A 99 21.32 15.20 -12.19
N LEU A 100 22.08 14.23 -12.74
CA LEU A 100 22.72 13.17 -11.94
C LEU A 100 23.74 13.68 -10.91
N LYS A 101 24.38 14.82 -11.16
CA LYS A 101 25.33 15.41 -10.19
C LYS A 101 24.68 15.83 -8.86
N HIS A 102 23.36 15.96 -8.80
CA HIS A 102 22.63 16.32 -7.58
C HIS A 102 22.36 15.12 -6.65
N PHE A 103 22.69 13.92 -7.10
CA PHE A 103 22.40 12.67 -6.41
C PHE A 103 23.71 11.97 -6.00
N TYR A 104 23.69 11.30 -4.85
CA TYR A 104 24.81 10.44 -4.45
C TYR A 104 24.69 9.03 -5.07
N ASP A 105 25.73 8.22 -4.96
CA ASP A 105 25.89 7.00 -5.75
C ASP A 105 24.72 6.02 -5.67
N ARG A 106 24.12 5.79 -4.48
CA ARG A 106 22.96 4.90 -4.34
C ARG A 106 21.73 5.41 -5.08
N GLN A 107 21.50 6.73 -5.06
CA GLN A 107 20.40 7.34 -5.80
C GLN A 107 20.68 7.29 -7.31
N ARG A 108 21.92 7.58 -7.74
CA ARG A 108 22.31 7.49 -9.16
C ARG A 108 22.13 6.09 -9.73
N GLU A 109 22.48 5.04 -8.96
CA GLU A 109 22.31 3.65 -9.36
C GLU A 109 20.84 3.40 -9.75
N ILE A 110 19.89 3.78 -8.91
CA ILE A 110 18.45 3.58 -9.16
C ILE A 110 17.97 4.40 -10.36
N ILE A 111 18.39 5.66 -10.49
CA ILE A 111 18.03 6.52 -11.61
C ILE A 111 18.55 5.93 -12.93
N LEU A 112 19.79 5.49 -12.97
CA LEU A 112 20.43 4.91 -14.17
C LEU A 112 19.89 3.52 -14.53
N ASP A 113 19.26 2.83 -13.60
CA ASP A 113 18.58 1.55 -13.82
C ASP A 113 17.13 1.72 -14.31
N CYS A 114 16.63 2.97 -14.38
CA CYS A 114 15.35 3.26 -15.00
C CYS A 114 15.36 2.77 -16.47
N ASN A 115 14.27 2.14 -16.87
CA ASN A 115 14.11 1.53 -18.21
C ASN A 115 14.99 0.31 -18.51
N LYS A 116 15.91 -0.07 -17.60
CA LYS A 116 16.66 -1.33 -17.70
C LYS A 116 15.92 -2.48 -17.02
N PHE A 117 15.30 -2.19 -15.86
CA PHE A 117 14.55 -3.15 -15.08
C PHE A 117 13.07 -2.74 -15.01
N LYS A 118 12.20 -3.64 -15.45
CA LYS A 118 10.75 -3.41 -15.49
C LYS A 118 10.14 -3.18 -14.10
N LYS A 119 10.70 -3.83 -13.09
CA LYS A 119 10.26 -3.76 -11.70
C LYS A 119 11.45 -3.49 -10.80
N GLN A 120 11.37 -2.44 -10.02
CA GLN A 120 12.39 -2.01 -9.08
C GLN A 120 11.77 -1.78 -7.70
N MET A 121 12.52 -2.07 -6.65
CA MET A 121 12.09 -1.81 -5.29
C MET A 121 13.26 -1.31 -4.44
N ALA A 122 13.09 -0.10 -3.88
CA ALA A 122 14.04 0.51 -2.95
C ALA A 122 13.43 0.53 -1.54
N LEU A 123 13.77 -0.46 -0.73
CA LEU A 123 13.38 -0.53 0.67
C LEU A 123 14.51 0.03 1.52
N THR A 124 14.31 1.20 2.11
CA THR A 124 15.39 2.00 2.70
C THR A 124 14.98 2.58 4.06
N SER A 125 15.94 3.13 4.80
CA SER A 125 15.62 3.81 6.05
C SER A 125 15.05 5.22 5.84
N ARG A 126 14.66 5.87 6.93
CA ARG A 126 14.40 7.32 6.92
C ARG A 126 15.67 8.11 6.61
N ARG A 127 15.50 9.34 6.10
CA ARG A 127 16.60 10.30 5.82
C ARG A 127 17.60 9.85 4.74
N THR A 128 17.25 8.85 3.94
CA THR A 128 18.05 8.45 2.76
C THR A 128 17.83 9.35 1.55
N GLY A 129 16.87 10.28 1.61
CA GLY A 129 16.52 11.13 0.46
C GLY A 129 15.67 10.42 -0.60
N LYS A 130 14.74 9.53 -0.19
CA LYS A 130 13.79 8.86 -1.10
C LYS A 130 13.02 9.84 -1.98
N THR A 131 12.38 10.82 -1.38
CA THR A 131 11.59 11.82 -2.11
C THR A 131 12.43 12.63 -3.08
N THR A 132 13.70 12.89 -2.72
CA THR A 132 14.69 13.52 -3.61
C THR A 132 15.00 12.62 -4.80
N LEU A 133 15.23 11.33 -4.56
CA LEU A 133 15.42 10.31 -5.59
C LEU A 133 14.21 10.24 -6.54
N ASP A 134 13.00 10.15 -5.99
CA ASP A 134 11.78 10.05 -6.78
C ASP A 134 11.58 11.28 -7.69
N ALA A 135 11.83 12.49 -7.15
CA ALA A 135 11.79 13.73 -7.95
C ALA A 135 12.85 13.71 -9.06
N GLY A 136 14.06 13.25 -8.74
CA GLY A 136 15.13 13.11 -9.73
C GLY A 136 14.79 12.11 -10.84
N LEU A 137 14.24 10.96 -10.47
CA LEU A 137 13.84 9.94 -11.42
C LEU A 137 12.69 10.41 -12.33
N ILE A 138 11.73 11.15 -11.78
CA ILE A 138 10.65 11.77 -12.55
C ILE A 138 11.23 12.72 -13.60
N VAL A 139 12.16 13.60 -13.21
CA VAL A 139 12.78 14.55 -14.15
C VAL A 139 13.67 13.82 -15.16
N TYR A 140 14.42 12.81 -14.73
CA TYR A 140 15.24 11.96 -15.62
C TYR A 140 14.39 11.30 -16.71
N GLU A 141 13.26 10.71 -16.34
CA GLU A 141 12.34 10.10 -17.30
C GLU A 141 11.65 11.15 -18.18
N ALA A 142 11.30 12.31 -17.61
CA ALA A 142 10.64 13.41 -18.36
C ALA A 142 11.51 13.99 -19.47
N ILE A 143 12.85 13.89 -19.38
CA ILE A 143 13.77 14.31 -20.46
C ILE A 143 13.52 13.48 -21.74
N THR A 144 13.08 12.22 -21.62
CA THR A 144 12.66 11.41 -22.76
C THR A 144 11.37 11.97 -23.36
N PRO A 145 11.33 12.35 -24.65
CA PRO A 145 10.16 12.98 -25.25
C PRO A 145 8.89 12.14 -25.17
N LYS A 146 7.77 12.80 -24.89
CA LYS A 146 6.43 12.19 -24.78
C LYS A 146 6.33 11.09 -23.72
N SER A 147 7.16 11.16 -22.67
CA SER A 147 7.06 10.22 -21.55
C SER A 147 5.92 10.60 -20.62
N ASN A 148 5.11 9.61 -20.27
CA ASN A 148 4.05 9.72 -19.28
C ASN A 148 4.52 9.10 -17.97
N ILE A 149 4.41 9.84 -16.88
CA ILE A 149 4.91 9.47 -15.57
C ILE A 149 3.77 9.53 -14.55
N THR A 150 3.69 8.55 -13.67
CA THR A 150 2.75 8.54 -12.55
C THR A 150 3.52 8.46 -11.23
N TYR A 151 3.20 9.37 -10.30
CA TYR A 151 3.70 9.33 -8.92
C TYR A 151 2.53 9.16 -7.96
N ILE A 152 2.64 8.22 -7.03
CA ILE A 152 1.57 7.83 -6.12
C ILE A 152 2.10 7.81 -4.69
N ASN A 153 1.35 8.42 -3.77
CA ASN A 153 1.60 8.35 -2.34
C ASN A 153 0.30 7.99 -1.60
N LEU A 154 0.30 7.92 -0.28
CA LEU A 154 -0.85 7.53 0.55
C LEU A 154 -2.11 8.35 0.29
N THR A 155 -1.96 9.67 0.13
CA THR A 155 -3.06 10.58 -0.22
C THR A 155 -2.62 11.55 -1.30
N PHE A 156 -3.56 12.07 -2.08
CA PHE A 156 -3.28 13.08 -3.10
C PHE A 156 -2.58 14.33 -2.52
N THR A 157 -3.05 14.81 -1.38
CA THR A 157 -2.46 15.99 -0.72
C THR A 157 -1.01 15.72 -0.31
N ASN A 158 -0.71 14.57 0.28
CA ASN A 158 0.65 14.20 0.65
C ASN A 158 1.54 14.08 -0.59
N ALA A 159 1.04 13.41 -1.64
CA ALA A 159 1.76 13.25 -2.90
C ALA A 159 2.16 14.61 -3.51
N VAL A 160 1.20 15.52 -3.64
CA VAL A 160 1.47 16.87 -4.19
C VAL A 160 2.45 17.66 -3.32
N ASN A 161 2.25 17.67 -2.00
CA ASN A 161 3.09 18.43 -1.08
C ASN A 161 4.54 17.93 -1.04
N GLN A 162 4.75 16.63 -1.21
CA GLN A 162 6.08 16.04 -1.14
C GLN A 162 6.87 16.20 -2.44
N ILE A 163 6.23 15.99 -3.61
CA ILE A 163 6.99 15.81 -4.86
C ILE A 163 6.92 17.02 -5.80
N PHE A 164 5.80 17.76 -5.82
CA PHE A 164 5.51 18.73 -6.88
C PHE A 164 6.58 19.82 -7.01
N ASP A 165 6.91 20.49 -5.91
CA ASP A 165 7.87 21.60 -5.94
C ASP A 165 9.29 21.09 -6.23
N LEU A 166 9.66 19.90 -5.73
CA LEU A 166 10.96 19.28 -6.02
C LEU A 166 11.15 19.00 -7.51
N VAL A 167 10.14 18.44 -8.17
CA VAL A 167 10.18 18.16 -9.62
C VAL A 167 10.31 19.46 -10.41
N VAL A 168 9.56 20.50 -10.04
CA VAL A 168 9.66 21.82 -10.69
C VAL A 168 11.04 22.43 -10.49
N ASP A 169 11.59 22.34 -9.28
CA ASP A 169 12.89 22.92 -8.93
C ASP A 169 14.05 22.18 -9.63
N TYR A 170 14.04 20.83 -9.67
CA TYR A 170 15.03 20.07 -10.44
C TYR A 170 14.94 20.35 -11.92
N SER A 171 13.73 20.37 -12.51
CA SER A 171 13.54 20.72 -13.91
C SER A 171 14.13 22.09 -14.22
N LYS A 172 13.87 23.09 -13.39
CA LYS A 172 14.41 24.44 -13.53
C LYS A 172 15.93 24.48 -13.33
N CYS A 173 16.46 23.73 -12.37
CA CYS A 173 17.89 23.69 -12.07
C CYS A 173 18.72 23.19 -13.25
N ILE A 174 18.22 22.21 -13.99
CA ILE A 174 18.90 21.70 -15.18
C ILE A 174 18.59 22.49 -16.46
N GLY A 175 17.66 23.45 -16.43
CA GLY A 175 17.23 24.24 -17.58
C GLY A 175 16.11 23.59 -18.41
N PHE A 176 15.54 22.50 -17.94
CA PHE A 176 14.40 21.80 -18.54
C PHE A 176 13.08 22.32 -17.95
N ASN A 177 12.65 23.51 -18.38
CA ASN A 177 11.53 24.21 -17.77
C ASN A 177 10.19 23.53 -18.09
N THR A 178 9.29 23.60 -17.09
CA THR A 178 7.91 23.13 -17.24
C THR A 178 7.09 24.14 -18.04
N GLU A 179 6.26 23.64 -18.96
CA GLU A 179 5.32 24.44 -19.77
C GLU A 179 4.03 24.71 -19.00
N TYR A 180 3.49 23.68 -18.36
CA TYR A 180 2.26 23.74 -17.55
C TYR A 180 2.45 23.04 -16.22
N LYS A 181 1.88 23.61 -15.15
CA LYS A 181 1.88 23.00 -13.82
C LYS A 181 0.65 23.41 -13.00
N SER A 182 0.03 22.45 -12.35
CA SER A 182 -1.15 22.64 -11.50
C SER A 182 -1.11 21.72 -10.29
N LYS A 183 -0.98 22.28 -9.09
CA LYS A 183 -1.04 21.51 -7.83
C LYS A 183 -2.43 20.91 -7.58
N ASN A 184 -3.48 21.64 -7.93
CA ASN A 184 -4.86 21.19 -7.73
C ASN A 184 -5.20 19.96 -8.59
N GLU A 185 -4.63 19.89 -9.79
CA GLU A 185 -4.80 18.75 -10.68
C GLU A 185 -3.75 17.66 -10.49
N GLY A 186 -2.64 17.96 -9.77
CA GLY A 186 -1.50 17.07 -9.64
C GLY A 186 -0.80 16.81 -10.98
N VAL A 187 -0.67 17.83 -11.84
CA VAL A 187 -0.14 17.69 -13.21
C VAL A 187 1.02 18.65 -13.45
N ILE A 188 2.08 18.12 -14.06
CA ILE A 188 3.19 18.89 -14.62
C ILE A 188 3.39 18.43 -16.05
N ARG A 189 3.59 19.38 -17.00
CA ARG A 189 3.89 19.10 -18.40
C ARG A 189 5.13 19.86 -18.84
N TRP A 190 5.92 19.23 -19.70
CA TRP A 190 7.11 19.81 -20.30
C TRP A 190 6.92 20.02 -21.80
N ALA A 191 7.67 20.94 -22.38
CA ALA A 191 7.56 21.31 -23.80
C ALA A 191 7.83 20.14 -24.78
N ASN A 192 8.59 19.13 -24.35
CA ASN A 192 8.84 17.94 -25.18
C ASN A 192 7.65 16.95 -25.22
N GLY A 193 6.50 17.32 -24.67
CA GLY A 193 5.28 16.50 -24.61
C GLY A 193 5.23 15.50 -23.46
N SER A 194 6.24 15.47 -22.59
CA SER A 194 6.22 14.62 -21.39
C SER A 194 5.30 15.20 -20.32
N GLN A 195 4.71 14.33 -19.50
CA GLN A 195 3.83 14.76 -18.43
C GLN A 195 3.93 13.87 -17.19
N LEU A 196 3.80 14.49 -16.03
CA LEU A 196 3.64 13.84 -14.74
C LEU A 196 2.19 13.96 -14.29
N LYS A 197 1.61 12.86 -13.80
CA LYS A 197 0.36 12.80 -13.06
C LYS A 197 0.62 12.33 -11.65
N ILE A 198 0.19 13.12 -10.66
CA ILE A 198 0.32 12.83 -9.24
C ILE A 198 -1.03 12.32 -8.73
N ALA A 199 -1.02 11.28 -7.90
CA ALA A 199 -2.22 10.67 -7.35
C ALA A 199 -2.04 10.23 -5.89
N GLY A 200 -3.15 10.00 -5.19
CA GLY A 200 -3.22 9.31 -3.92
C GLY A 200 -3.69 7.87 -4.10
N ASN A 201 -3.54 7.08 -3.03
CA ASN A 201 -4.07 5.72 -2.93
C ASN A 201 -4.74 5.49 -1.57
N SER A 202 -5.52 6.46 -1.10
CA SER A 202 -6.25 6.34 0.18
C SER A 202 -7.35 5.28 0.11
N ASN A 203 -7.91 5.07 -1.09
CA ASN A 203 -8.91 4.05 -1.40
C ASN A 203 -8.90 3.70 -2.89
N ASN A 204 -9.62 2.64 -3.27
CA ASN A 204 -9.69 2.18 -4.64
C ASN A 204 -10.26 3.22 -5.62
N ALA A 205 -11.15 4.11 -5.17
CA ALA A 205 -11.72 5.15 -6.03
C ALA A 205 -10.68 6.23 -6.40
N GLU A 206 -9.70 6.50 -5.55
CA GLU A 206 -8.55 7.34 -5.91
C GLU A 206 -7.63 6.66 -6.92
N ALA A 207 -7.32 5.39 -6.72
CA ALA A 207 -6.54 4.60 -7.67
C ALA A 207 -7.21 4.52 -9.05
N ASP A 208 -8.54 4.37 -9.10
CA ASP A 208 -9.31 4.32 -10.35
C ASP A 208 -9.20 5.60 -11.20
N LYS A 209 -8.92 6.75 -10.61
CA LYS A 209 -8.68 8.00 -11.37
C LYS A 209 -7.45 7.93 -12.28
N LEU A 210 -6.59 6.95 -12.05
CA LEU A 210 -5.44 6.69 -12.91
C LEU A 210 -5.80 5.86 -14.15
N ARG A 211 -6.96 5.18 -14.19
CA ARG A 211 -7.35 4.34 -15.32
C ARG A 211 -7.31 5.10 -16.64
N GLY A 212 -6.73 4.46 -17.65
CA GLY A 212 -6.59 5.05 -18.99
C GLY A 212 -5.39 6.00 -19.15
N PHE A 213 -4.65 6.30 -18.10
CA PHE A 213 -3.40 7.06 -18.23
C PHE A 213 -2.22 6.11 -18.45
N LYS A 214 -1.90 5.87 -19.73
CA LYS A 214 -0.74 5.04 -20.10
C LYS A 214 0.53 5.66 -19.54
N CYS A 215 1.33 4.92 -18.78
CA CYS A 215 2.55 5.43 -18.17
C CYS A 215 3.77 4.57 -18.48
N ARG A 216 4.91 5.22 -18.68
CA ARG A 216 6.20 4.61 -18.90
C ARG A 216 6.96 4.42 -17.60
N LEU A 217 6.80 5.35 -16.67
CA LEU A 217 7.32 5.27 -15.31
C LEU A 217 6.18 5.40 -14.31
N ALA A 218 6.03 4.43 -13.42
CA ALA A 218 5.16 4.51 -12.25
C ALA A 218 6.00 4.41 -10.98
N ILE A 219 5.83 5.36 -10.06
CA ILE A 219 6.48 5.37 -8.76
C ILE A 219 5.41 5.27 -7.68
N ILE A 220 5.53 4.31 -6.78
CA ILE A 220 4.71 4.21 -5.58
C ILE A 220 5.61 4.46 -4.38
N ASP A 221 5.40 5.61 -3.74
CA ASP A 221 6.14 6.00 -2.54
C ASP A 221 5.43 5.54 -1.26
N GLU A 222 6.18 5.48 -0.16
CA GLU A 222 5.75 5.01 1.16
C GLU A 222 5.13 3.60 1.12
N ILE A 223 5.74 2.69 0.33
CA ILE A 223 5.23 1.34 0.06
C ILE A 223 4.96 0.53 1.34
N GLY A 224 5.70 0.76 2.43
CA GLY A 224 5.49 0.08 3.71
C GLY A 224 4.19 0.47 4.44
N HIS A 225 3.54 1.54 3.99
CA HIS A 225 2.29 2.07 4.54
C HIS A 225 1.13 2.05 3.55
N GLN A 226 1.37 1.60 2.30
CA GLN A 226 0.34 1.55 1.27
C GLN A 226 -0.69 0.47 1.57
N ARG A 227 -1.96 0.79 1.34
CA ARG A 227 -3.09 -0.15 1.40
C ARG A 227 -3.47 -0.60 -0.01
N ASN A 228 -4.16 -1.73 -0.13
CA ASN A 228 -4.71 -2.22 -1.41
C ASN A 228 -3.71 -2.19 -2.57
N ILE A 229 -2.45 -2.49 -2.26
CA ILE A 229 -1.34 -2.33 -3.20
C ILE A 229 -1.44 -3.33 -4.36
N ASP A 230 -1.93 -4.55 -4.10
CA ASP A 230 -2.17 -5.57 -5.12
C ASP A 230 -3.14 -5.02 -6.18
N TYR A 231 -4.25 -4.40 -5.75
CA TYR A 231 -5.20 -3.76 -6.67
C TYR A 231 -4.57 -2.64 -7.50
N LEU A 232 -3.81 -1.75 -6.85
CA LEU A 232 -3.15 -0.63 -7.53
C LEU A 232 -2.13 -1.13 -8.56
N VAL A 233 -1.32 -2.12 -8.22
CA VAL A 233 -0.27 -2.65 -9.09
C VAL A 233 -0.87 -3.49 -10.21
N ASP A 234 -1.66 -4.51 -9.87
CA ASP A 234 -2.08 -5.53 -10.82
C ASP A 234 -3.27 -5.08 -11.70
N GLU A 235 -4.22 -4.32 -11.13
CA GLU A 235 -5.44 -3.93 -11.83
C GLU A 235 -5.34 -2.54 -12.51
N ILE A 236 -4.42 -1.68 -12.05
CA ILE A 236 -4.32 -0.30 -12.54
C ILE A 236 -3.00 -0.09 -13.30
N LEU A 237 -1.85 -0.24 -12.64
CA LEU A 237 -0.57 0.22 -13.19
C LEU A 237 0.01 -0.73 -14.23
N LEU A 238 0.12 -2.02 -13.95
CA LEU A 238 0.69 -2.97 -14.89
C LEU A 238 -0.03 -2.97 -16.25
N PRO A 239 -1.38 -2.94 -16.32
CA PRO A 239 -2.09 -2.79 -17.58
C PRO A 239 -1.76 -1.50 -18.35
N GLN A 240 -1.51 -0.38 -17.65
CA GLN A 240 -1.18 0.91 -18.27
C GLN A 240 0.25 0.98 -18.82
N MET A 241 1.13 0.12 -18.29
CA MET A 241 2.54 0.06 -18.66
C MET A 241 2.82 -0.92 -19.81
N VAL A 242 1.87 -1.75 -20.21
CA VAL A 242 2.03 -2.78 -21.26
C VAL A 242 2.43 -2.17 -22.61
N ASP A 243 1.93 -0.98 -22.92
CA ASP A 243 2.20 -0.32 -24.19
C ASP A 243 3.66 0.18 -24.34
N PHE A 244 4.40 0.25 -23.24
CA PHE A 244 5.79 0.69 -23.23
C PHE A 244 6.72 -0.50 -22.94
N LYS A 245 7.55 -0.82 -23.94
CA LYS A 245 8.46 -1.98 -23.85
C LYS A 245 9.51 -1.83 -22.75
N ASP A 246 9.92 -0.60 -22.49
CA ASP A 246 10.94 -0.16 -21.54
C ASP A 246 10.33 0.61 -20.35
N SER A 247 9.13 0.22 -19.93
CA SER A 247 8.48 0.82 -18.76
C SER A 247 9.10 0.33 -17.45
N THR A 248 9.07 1.18 -16.42
CA THR A 248 9.56 0.88 -15.06
C THR A 248 8.50 1.15 -14.01
N LEU A 249 8.25 0.16 -13.15
CA LEU A 249 7.55 0.30 -11.88
C LEU A 249 8.58 0.36 -10.75
N LEU A 250 8.65 1.48 -10.03
CA LEU A 250 9.48 1.65 -8.84
C LEU A 250 8.63 1.71 -7.59
N LEU A 251 8.94 0.88 -6.62
CA LEU A 251 8.37 0.90 -5.27
C LEU A 251 9.40 1.48 -4.31
N THR A 252 9.09 2.57 -3.61
CA THR A 252 9.99 3.20 -2.63
C THR A 252 9.33 3.27 -1.25
N GLY A 253 10.11 3.19 -0.19
CA GLY A 253 9.60 3.36 1.16
C GLY A 253 10.50 2.79 2.25
N THR A 254 10.03 2.90 3.49
CA THR A 254 10.60 2.18 4.64
C THR A 254 9.93 0.81 4.79
N PRO A 255 10.59 -0.16 5.44
CA PRO A 255 9.97 -1.45 5.75
C PRO A 255 8.70 -1.28 6.58
N SER A 256 7.68 -2.08 6.29
CA SER A 256 6.44 -2.07 7.06
C SER A 256 6.64 -2.66 8.44
N ARG A 257 5.91 -2.15 9.43
CA ARG A 257 5.78 -2.79 10.75
C ARG A 257 4.79 -3.95 10.77
N VAL A 258 3.92 -4.00 9.74
CA VAL A 258 2.91 -5.06 9.61
C VAL A 258 3.59 -6.37 9.20
N PRO A 259 3.39 -7.47 9.94
CA PRO A 259 3.89 -8.77 9.55
C PRO A 259 3.37 -9.19 8.17
N HIS A 260 4.20 -9.88 7.40
CA HIS A 260 3.84 -10.39 6.06
C HIS A 260 3.24 -9.34 5.11
N HIS A 261 3.59 -8.05 5.31
CA HIS A 261 3.15 -6.98 4.44
C HIS A 261 3.61 -7.23 3.00
N PHE A 262 2.82 -6.76 2.02
CA PHE A 262 3.14 -6.89 0.59
C PHE A 262 4.58 -6.47 0.25
N SER A 263 5.03 -5.31 0.76
CA SER A 263 6.39 -4.82 0.53
C SER A 263 7.47 -5.76 1.07
N THR A 264 7.26 -6.35 2.24
CA THR A 264 8.18 -7.31 2.85
C THR A 264 8.27 -8.58 2.01
N ARG A 265 7.12 -9.13 1.61
CA ARG A 265 7.03 -10.34 0.79
C ARG A 265 7.72 -10.14 -0.56
N ILE A 266 7.44 -9.04 -1.27
CA ILE A 266 8.12 -8.74 -2.53
C ILE A 266 9.62 -8.60 -2.34
N PHE A 267 10.04 -7.85 -1.32
CA PHE A 267 11.46 -7.62 -1.09
C PHE A 267 12.22 -8.91 -0.74
N GLN A 268 11.61 -9.82 0.01
CA GLN A 268 12.25 -11.07 0.41
C GLN A 268 12.13 -12.18 -0.65
N GLU A 269 10.97 -12.33 -1.29
CA GLU A 269 10.62 -13.53 -2.05
C GLU A 269 10.54 -13.33 -3.56
N ASP A 270 10.14 -12.13 -4.04
CA ASP A 270 9.94 -11.90 -5.48
C ASP A 270 11.25 -11.51 -6.17
N ASN A 271 11.79 -12.43 -6.96
CA ASN A 271 13.02 -12.22 -7.73
C ASN A 271 12.79 -11.47 -9.05
N SER A 272 11.56 -11.12 -9.41
CA SER A 272 11.26 -10.31 -10.59
C SER A 272 11.59 -8.82 -10.38
N PHE A 273 11.78 -8.40 -9.14
CA PHE A 273 12.18 -7.04 -8.79
C PHE A 273 13.70 -6.91 -8.65
N LYS A 274 14.28 -5.88 -9.25
CA LYS A 274 15.61 -5.38 -8.90
C LYS A 274 15.50 -4.68 -7.55
N LYS A 275 16.22 -5.16 -6.54
CA LYS A 275 16.10 -4.73 -5.15
C LYS A 275 17.27 -3.85 -4.76
N TYR A 276 16.98 -2.75 -4.05
CA TYR A 276 17.95 -1.84 -3.50
C TYR A 276 17.70 -1.69 -2.01
N HIS A 277 18.75 -1.76 -1.23
CA HIS A 277 18.72 -1.50 0.19
C HIS A 277 19.85 -0.58 0.58
N PHE A 278 19.54 0.54 1.21
CA PHE A 278 20.49 1.50 1.75
C PHE A 278 19.85 2.28 2.90
N THR A 279 20.69 2.85 3.74
CA THR A 279 20.27 3.47 4.98
C THR A 279 20.71 4.93 5.05
N MET A 280 20.31 5.64 6.10
CA MET A 280 20.84 7.00 6.31
C MET A 280 22.36 7.03 6.51
N LEU A 281 22.99 5.89 6.86
CA LEU A 281 24.45 5.79 6.95
C LEU A 281 25.15 5.93 5.60
N ASP A 282 24.43 5.63 4.50
CA ASP A 282 24.91 5.78 3.13
C ASP A 282 24.73 7.21 2.59
N ASN A 283 24.02 8.09 3.34
CA ASN A 283 23.72 9.45 2.88
C ASN A 283 24.88 10.41 3.23
N PRO A 284 25.68 10.85 2.25
CA PRO A 284 26.87 11.69 2.50
C PRO A 284 26.52 13.10 2.97
N PHE A 285 25.26 13.51 2.89
CA PHE A 285 24.82 14.85 3.32
C PHE A 285 24.45 14.90 4.82
N ILE A 286 24.52 13.79 5.53
CA ILE A 286 24.30 13.74 6.98
C ILE A 286 25.69 13.65 7.66
N PRO A 287 26.10 14.64 8.45
CA PRO A 287 27.46 14.71 8.99
C PRO A 287 27.84 13.56 9.92
N ASP A 288 26.93 13.15 10.80
CA ASP A 288 27.14 12.05 11.74
C ASP A 288 25.83 11.26 11.93
N PRO A 289 25.53 10.35 11.00
CA PRO A 289 24.26 9.63 11.04
C PRO A 289 24.16 8.65 12.22
N ARG A 290 25.29 8.08 12.70
CA ARG A 290 25.27 7.17 13.87
C ARG A 290 24.91 7.91 15.14
N LYS A 291 25.55 9.03 15.39
CA LYS A 291 25.25 9.89 16.53
C LYS A 291 23.80 10.36 16.51
N PHE A 292 23.29 10.76 15.34
CA PHE A 292 21.89 11.13 15.18
C PHE A 292 20.94 9.99 15.58
N ILE A 293 21.23 8.74 15.17
CA ILE A 293 20.40 7.56 15.52
C ILE A 293 20.42 7.32 17.03
N GLU A 294 21.60 7.40 17.67
CA GLU A 294 21.77 7.22 19.12
C GLU A 294 21.01 8.29 19.92
N GLU A 295 21.09 9.54 19.50
CA GLU A 295 20.37 10.66 20.10
C GLU A 295 18.85 10.50 19.96
N GLU A 296 18.35 10.11 18.78
CA GLU A 296 16.93 9.85 18.55
C GLU A 296 16.43 8.64 19.34
N ALA A 297 17.20 7.56 19.41
CA ALA A 297 16.87 6.41 20.22
C ALA A 297 16.75 6.81 21.70
N THR A 298 17.77 7.49 22.24
CA THR A 298 17.78 7.97 23.63
C THR A 298 16.60 8.92 23.92
N ARG A 299 16.32 9.87 23.02
CA ARG A 299 15.22 10.83 23.17
C ARG A 299 13.84 10.13 23.26
N LYS A 300 13.69 8.98 22.59
CA LYS A 300 12.46 8.19 22.57
C LYS A 300 12.41 7.10 23.66
N GLY A 301 13.49 6.97 24.46
CA GLY A 301 13.59 5.91 25.47
C GLY A 301 13.89 4.52 24.89
N TYR A 302 14.42 4.46 23.66
CA TYR A 302 14.84 3.24 23.00
C TYR A 302 16.36 3.04 23.08
N ASN A 303 16.80 1.84 22.75
CA ASN A 303 18.18 1.56 22.35
C ASN A 303 18.25 1.31 20.83
N THR A 304 19.45 1.16 20.29
CA THR A 304 19.64 0.95 18.85
C THR A 304 19.12 -0.40 18.34
N GLU A 305 18.91 -1.38 19.24
CA GLU A 305 18.40 -2.72 18.91
C GLU A 305 16.87 -2.80 18.89
N ASP A 306 16.19 -1.74 19.33
CA ASP A 306 14.74 -1.71 19.33
C ASP A 306 14.16 -1.85 17.92
N PRO A 307 13.08 -2.63 17.74
CA PRO A 307 12.45 -2.87 16.44
C PRO A 307 12.09 -1.59 15.68
N PHE A 308 11.68 -0.54 16.39
CA PHE A 308 11.40 0.77 15.80
C PHE A 308 12.66 1.40 15.21
N ILE A 309 13.77 1.46 15.96
CA ILE A 309 15.03 2.05 15.51
C ILE A 309 15.62 1.25 14.34
N ARG A 310 15.62 -0.07 14.44
CA ARG A 310 16.10 -0.99 13.40
C ARG A 310 15.34 -0.79 12.10
N ARG A 311 14.03 -0.70 12.15
CA ARG A 311 13.19 -0.50 10.96
C ARG A 311 13.34 0.90 10.37
N GLU A 312 13.20 1.95 11.20
CA GLU A 312 13.11 3.32 10.68
C GLU A 312 14.48 3.91 10.29
N TYR A 313 15.55 3.54 10.99
CA TYR A 313 16.87 4.16 10.78
C TYR A 313 17.90 3.22 10.15
N PHE A 314 17.78 1.92 10.33
CA PHE A 314 18.62 0.94 9.64
C PHE A 314 17.91 0.27 8.46
N GLY A 315 16.62 0.54 8.23
CA GLY A 315 15.87 -0.01 7.11
C GLY A 315 15.66 -1.52 7.18
N GLU A 316 15.78 -2.10 8.37
CA GLU A 316 15.65 -3.54 8.57
C GLU A 316 14.18 -3.98 8.55
N ILE A 317 13.94 -5.16 7.99
CA ILE A 317 12.61 -5.77 7.99
C ILE A 317 12.35 -6.39 9.36
N VAL A 318 11.78 -5.61 10.26
CA VAL A 318 11.45 -6.02 11.61
C VAL A 318 9.99 -5.71 11.89
N ALA A 319 9.17 -6.77 12.05
CA ALA A 319 7.77 -6.64 12.39
C ALA A 319 7.58 -6.16 13.85
N ASP A 320 6.50 -5.43 14.11
CA ASP A 320 6.13 -4.98 15.44
C ASP A 320 5.38 -6.10 16.20
N THR A 321 6.11 -7.09 16.69
CA THR A 321 5.55 -8.26 17.39
C THR A 321 4.87 -7.93 18.72
N GLU A 322 5.19 -6.79 19.34
CA GLU A 322 4.54 -6.35 20.57
C GLU A 322 3.12 -5.86 20.31
N ALA A 323 2.92 -5.17 19.21
CA ALA A 323 1.63 -4.62 18.82
C ALA A 323 0.70 -5.61 18.11
N VAL A 324 1.15 -6.84 17.82
CA VAL A 324 0.29 -7.87 17.21
C VAL A 324 -0.91 -8.17 18.12
N VAL A 325 -2.13 -8.07 17.56
CA VAL A 325 -3.38 -8.31 18.29
C VAL A 325 -3.57 -9.80 18.57
N PHE A 326 -3.41 -10.64 17.57
CA PHE A 326 -3.67 -12.09 17.64
C PHE A 326 -2.36 -12.87 17.75
N LYS A 327 -1.83 -12.93 18.95
CA LYS A 327 -0.61 -13.72 19.25
C LYS A 327 -0.97 -15.20 19.43
N ASN A 328 -0.27 -16.09 18.69
CA ASN A 328 -0.36 -17.54 18.90
C ASN A 328 -1.79 -18.11 18.76
N PHE A 329 -2.51 -17.76 17.70
CA PHE A 329 -3.78 -18.38 17.37
C PHE A 329 -3.59 -19.71 16.61
N ASN A 330 -4.58 -20.60 16.68
CA ASN A 330 -4.55 -21.88 15.99
C ASN A 330 -5.44 -21.90 14.74
N THR A 331 -4.97 -22.67 13.76
CA THR A 331 -5.66 -22.91 12.50
C THR A 331 -5.98 -24.41 12.35
N TYR A 332 -6.92 -24.74 11.47
CA TYR A 332 -7.22 -26.10 11.06
C TYR A 332 -7.04 -26.29 9.55
N ASP A 333 -6.56 -27.47 9.12
CA ASP A 333 -6.31 -27.77 7.70
C ASP A 333 -7.59 -28.18 6.95
N SER A 334 -8.53 -28.85 7.65
CA SER A 334 -9.84 -29.25 7.11
C SER A 334 -10.91 -29.03 8.16
N VAL A 335 -12.14 -28.73 7.71
CA VAL A 335 -13.28 -28.55 8.61
C VAL A 335 -13.36 -29.78 9.54
N PRO A 336 -13.32 -29.59 10.88
CA PRO A 336 -13.37 -30.69 11.82
C PRO A 336 -14.71 -31.45 11.69
N ASP A 337 -14.72 -32.71 12.12
CA ASP A 337 -15.99 -33.40 12.28
C ASP A 337 -16.79 -32.71 13.38
N LEU A 338 -17.96 -32.25 13.04
CA LEU A 338 -18.83 -31.49 13.93
C LEU A 338 -19.93 -32.34 14.59
N MET A 339 -19.88 -33.68 14.45
CA MET A 339 -20.94 -34.57 14.95
C MET A 339 -21.16 -34.42 16.47
N ASP A 340 -20.08 -34.32 17.22
CA ASP A 340 -20.13 -34.16 18.69
C ASP A 340 -19.96 -32.70 19.16
N PHE A 341 -19.99 -31.73 18.22
CA PHE A 341 -19.70 -30.33 18.54
C PHE A 341 -20.79 -29.68 19.40
N ASN A 342 -22.05 -30.10 19.26
CA ASN A 342 -23.22 -29.56 19.98
C ASN A 342 -23.31 -28.03 19.90
N PRO A 343 -23.47 -27.46 18.72
CA PRO A 343 -23.51 -26.03 18.55
C PRO A 343 -24.75 -25.40 19.20
N ILE A 344 -24.62 -24.14 19.64
CA ILE A 344 -25.71 -23.34 20.18
C ILE A 344 -26.14 -22.22 19.21
N GLY A 345 -25.41 -21.99 18.14
CA GLY A 345 -25.76 -21.03 17.10
C GLY A 345 -24.75 -21.00 15.95
N ILE A 346 -25.20 -20.48 14.82
CA ILE A 346 -24.38 -20.11 13.66
C ILE A 346 -24.61 -18.64 13.39
N ASN A 347 -23.55 -17.86 13.38
CA ASN A 347 -23.60 -16.44 13.06
C ASN A 347 -22.86 -16.16 11.76
N ILE A 348 -23.46 -15.30 10.92
CA ILE A 348 -22.87 -14.77 9.71
C ILE A 348 -22.57 -13.30 9.96
N GLY A 349 -21.32 -12.90 9.85
CA GLY A 349 -20.88 -11.51 9.97
C GLY A 349 -20.63 -10.90 8.61
N GLY A 350 -20.97 -9.62 8.45
CA GLY A 350 -20.69 -8.87 7.24
C GLY A 350 -20.12 -7.50 7.52
N ASP A 351 -19.01 -7.18 6.89
CA ASP A 351 -18.42 -5.84 6.81
C ASP A 351 -18.48 -5.39 5.35
N TYR A 352 -19.36 -4.44 5.05
CA TYR A 352 -19.70 -4.09 3.68
C TYR A 352 -19.16 -2.70 3.34
N GLY A 353 -18.26 -2.62 2.37
CA GLY A 353 -17.68 -1.37 1.89
C GLY A 353 -18.07 -1.09 0.43
N TYR A 354 -18.59 0.11 0.15
CA TYR A 354 -18.87 0.55 -1.24
C TYR A 354 -17.60 0.83 -2.04
N GLN A 355 -16.54 1.26 -1.37
CA GLN A 355 -15.29 1.69 -2.00
C GLN A 355 -14.11 0.79 -1.66
N ASP A 356 -14.27 -0.07 -0.67
CA ASP A 356 -13.25 -1.01 -0.18
C ASP A 356 -13.66 -2.46 -0.42
N TYR A 357 -12.94 -3.39 0.18
CA TYR A 357 -13.31 -4.80 0.16
C TYR A 357 -14.53 -5.05 1.05
N ASN A 358 -15.28 -6.07 0.67
CA ASN A 358 -16.36 -6.63 1.47
C ASN A 358 -15.87 -7.91 2.13
N GLY A 359 -16.14 -8.06 3.41
CA GLY A 359 -15.85 -9.28 4.18
C GLY A 359 -17.13 -9.95 4.64
N ILE A 360 -17.27 -11.26 4.42
CA ILE A 360 -18.36 -12.06 4.97
C ILE A 360 -17.78 -13.32 5.60
N VAL A 361 -18.20 -13.66 6.81
CA VAL A 361 -17.77 -14.89 7.48
C VAL A 361 -18.95 -15.65 8.08
N THR A 362 -18.86 -16.99 8.13
CA THR A 362 -19.78 -17.85 8.85
C THR A 362 -19.06 -18.52 10.00
N VAL A 363 -19.57 -18.35 11.21
CA VAL A 363 -19.00 -18.86 12.45
C VAL A 363 -20.03 -19.77 13.14
N ILE A 364 -19.61 -21.01 13.43
CA ILE A 364 -20.36 -21.92 14.31
C ILE A 364 -19.73 -21.91 15.69
N TYR A 365 -20.53 -21.98 16.74
CA TYR A 365 -20.01 -21.94 18.11
C TYR A 365 -20.87 -22.73 19.09
N ASN A 366 -20.21 -23.18 20.18
CA ASN A 366 -20.86 -23.71 21.38
C ASN A 366 -20.42 -22.90 22.61
N LYS A 367 -20.67 -23.39 23.84
CA LYS A 367 -20.28 -22.69 25.07
C LYS A 367 -18.76 -22.51 25.23
N THR A 368 -17.95 -23.33 24.58
CA THR A 368 -16.52 -23.42 24.82
C THR A 368 -15.67 -23.05 23.60
N GLN A 369 -16.13 -23.34 22.39
CA GLN A 369 -15.36 -23.20 21.14
C GLN A 369 -16.18 -22.57 20.02
N ALA A 370 -15.46 -21.97 19.05
CA ALA A 370 -16.00 -21.41 17.81
C ALA A 370 -15.08 -21.76 16.63
N TYR A 371 -15.67 -22.00 15.45
CA TYR A 371 -14.98 -22.25 14.20
C TYR A 371 -15.46 -21.28 13.14
N VAL A 372 -14.54 -20.62 12.43
CA VAL A 372 -14.85 -19.90 11.19
C VAL A 372 -14.90 -20.93 10.08
N LEU A 373 -16.06 -21.20 9.50
CA LEU A 373 -16.27 -22.29 8.55
C LEU A 373 -16.24 -21.84 7.08
N LYS A 374 -16.64 -20.62 6.81
CA LYS A 374 -16.69 -20.05 5.46
C LYS A 374 -16.33 -18.57 5.54
N GLU A 375 -15.57 -18.09 4.56
CA GLU A 375 -15.15 -16.70 4.46
C GLU A 375 -15.09 -16.28 3.00
N ASP A 376 -15.61 -15.10 2.71
CA ASP A 376 -15.55 -14.47 1.39
C ASP A 376 -15.03 -13.03 1.52
N LYS A 377 -13.95 -12.72 0.81
CA LYS A 377 -13.44 -11.36 0.65
C LYS A 377 -13.48 -11.00 -0.84
N PHE A 378 -14.22 -9.94 -1.18
CA PHE A 378 -14.40 -9.54 -2.56
C PHE A 378 -14.44 -8.02 -2.70
N ASN A 379 -13.98 -7.56 -3.86
CA ASN A 379 -13.83 -6.14 -4.16
C ASN A 379 -15.17 -5.52 -4.56
N LYS A 380 -15.24 -4.19 -4.55
CA LYS A 380 -16.33 -3.30 -4.97
C LYS A 380 -17.53 -4.03 -5.59
N SER A 381 -18.66 -3.99 -4.94
CA SER A 381 -19.82 -4.70 -5.45
C SER A 381 -21.09 -3.86 -5.28
N ILE A 382 -21.99 -4.01 -6.23
CA ILE A 382 -23.35 -3.50 -6.09
C ILE A 382 -24.07 -4.25 -4.97
N VAL A 383 -25.02 -3.60 -4.32
CA VAL A 383 -25.76 -4.14 -3.16
C VAL A 383 -26.33 -5.53 -3.42
N SER A 384 -26.88 -5.77 -4.61
CA SER A 384 -27.44 -7.09 -4.97
C SER A 384 -26.40 -8.22 -4.87
N LYS A 385 -25.16 -7.99 -5.30
CA LYS A 385 -24.08 -8.98 -5.21
C LYS A 385 -23.66 -9.25 -3.76
N ILE A 386 -23.67 -8.22 -2.91
CA ILE A 386 -23.40 -8.39 -1.47
C ILE A 386 -24.51 -9.26 -0.86
N ILE A 387 -25.77 -8.96 -1.16
CA ILE A 387 -26.93 -9.71 -0.69
C ILE A 387 -26.85 -11.17 -1.16
N ASP A 388 -26.53 -11.42 -2.43
CA ASP A 388 -26.40 -12.77 -2.96
C ASP A 388 -25.32 -13.56 -2.22
N LYS A 389 -24.17 -12.93 -1.92
CA LYS A 389 -23.11 -13.55 -1.13
C LYS A 389 -23.54 -13.85 0.31
N VAL A 390 -24.25 -12.95 0.96
CA VAL A 390 -24.82 -13.21 2.31
C VAL A 390 -25.78 -14.38 2.27
N ARG A 391 -26.64 -14.47 1.24
CA ARG A 391 -27.57 -15.60 1.04
C ARG A 391 -26.83 -16.92 0.80
N GLU A 392 -25.73 -16.93 0.05
CA GLU A 392 -24.87 -18.11 -0.10
C GLU A 392 -24.28 -18.60 1.24
N HIS A 393 -23.89 -17.67 2.14
CA HIS A 393 -23.46 -18.01 3.48
C HIS A 393 -24.58 -18.54 4.35
N TYR A 394 -25.78 -17.97 4.21
CA TYR A 394 -26.96 -18.42 4.96
C TYR A 394 -27.41 -19.81 4.51
N ALA A 395 -27.50 -20.06 3.21
CA ALA A 395 -27.80 -21.38 2.64
C ALA A 395 -26.77 -22.44 3.09
N PHE A 396 -25.48 -22.11 3.08
CA PHE A 396 -24.43 -22.98 3.60
C PHE A 396 -24.66 -23.34 5.08
N ALA A 397 -25.05 -22.36 5.90
CA ALA A 397 -25.34 -22.60 7.32
C ALA A 397 -26.58 -23.49 7.52
N GLU A 398 -27.64 -23.31 6.70
CA GLU A 398 -28.84 -24.16 6.69
C GLU A 398 -28.51 -25.60 6.26
N GLU A 399 -27.77 -25.77 5.16
CA GLU A 399 -27.34 -27.09 4.69
C GLU A 399 -26.53 -27.83 5.76
N LEU A 400 -25.66 -27.11 6.46
CA LEU A 400 -24.87 -27.67 7.55
C LEU A 400 -25.76 -28.12 8.72
N ALA A 401 -26.71 -27.27 9.13
CA ALA A 401 -27.66 -27.59 10.18
C ALA A 401 -28.54 -28.80 9.83
N ILE A 402 -29.02 -28.88 8.60
CA ILE A 402 -29.79 -30.01 8.08
C ILE A 402 -28.93 -31.30 8.10
N LYS A 403 -27.70 -31.24 7.61
CA LYS A 403 -26.77 -32.38 7.54
C LYS A 403 -26.55 -33.06 8.90
N TYR A 404 -26.40 -32.25 9.94
CA TYR A 404 -26.14 -32.76 11.30
C TYR A 404 -27.42 -32.83 12.16
N GLY A 405 -28.58 -32.45 11.63
CA GLY A 405 -29.85 -32.48 12.32
C GLY A 405 -29.99 -31.44 13.45
N TRP A 406 -29.26 -30.34 13.39
CA TRP A 406 -29.31 -29.29 14.39
C TRP A 406 -30.49 -28.34 14.17
N HIS A 407 -31.11 -27.92 15.29
CA HIS A 407 -32.19 -26.91 15.33
C HIS A 407 -31.72 -25.70 16.14
N ILE A 408 -30.73 -25.02 15.64
CA ILE A 408 -30.07 -23.88 16.28
C ILE A 408 -30.36 -22.59 15.51
N PRO A 409 -30.34 -21.43 16.18
CA PRO A 409 -30.52 -20.16 15.50
C PRO A 409 -29.35 -19.87 14.52
N ILE A 410 -29.71 -19.45 13.29
CA ILE A 410 -28.79 -18.90 12.30
C ILE A 410 -29.10 -17.43 12.18
N LYS A 411 -28.12 -16.54 12.39
CA LYS A 411 -28.31 -15.09 12.42
C LYS A 411 -27.24 -14.37 11.62
N ILE A 412 -27.60 -13.23 11.01
CA ILE A 412 -26.72 -12.37 10.24
C ILE A 412 -26.49 -11.08 11.02
N TYR A 413 -25.24 -10.64 11.10
CA TYR A 413 -24.82 -9.42 11.78
C TYR A 413 -23.97 -8.54 10.87
N ALA A 414 -24.32 -7.27 10.74
CA ALA A 414 -23.58 -6.28 9.95
C ALA A 414 -23.23 -5.04 10.79
N ASP A 415 -22.36 -4.18 10.26
CA ASP A 415 -22.10 -2.88 10.89
C ASP A 415 -23.40 -2.07 11.02
N TYR A 416 -23.48 -1.24 12.04
CA TYR A 416 -24.60 -0.32 12.28
C TYR A 416 -24.90 0.59 11.08
N ASN A 417 -23.86 0.99 10.34
CA ASN A 417 -24.03 1.86 9.17
C ASN A 417 -24.69 1.18 7.95
N GLU A 418 -24.80 -0.15 7.96
CA GLU A 418 -25.31 -0.95 6.83
C GLU A 418 -26.80 -1.29 6.98
N GLU A 419 -27.57 -0.36 7.56
CA GLU A 419 -29.00 -0.52 7.83
C GLU A 419 -29.83 -0.83 6.56
N SER A 420 -29.44 -0.30 5.39
CA SER A 420 -30.14 -0.54 4.12
C SER A 420 -30.05 -2.00 3.69
N ILE A 421 -28.85 -2.61 3.74
CA ILE A 421 -28.64 -4.01 3.37
C ILE A 421 -29.32 -4.93 4.38
N THR A 422 -29.19 -4.65 5.67
CA THR A 422 -29.83 -5.42 6.72
C THR A 422 -31.37 -5.41 6.58
N LYS A 423 -31.97 -4.25 6.32
CA LYS A 423 -33.42 -4.13 6.07
C LYS A 423 -33.86 -4.89 4.82
N GLU A 424 -33.10 -4.85 3.74
CA GLU A 424 -33.41 -5.59 2.52
C GLU A 424 -33.35 -7.10 2.76
N LEU A 425 -32.34 -7.61 3.48
CA LEU A 425 -32.26 -9.00 3.89
C LEU A 425 -33.48 -9.44 4.72
N MET A 426 -33.94 -8.59 5.65
CA MET A 426 -35.09 -8.89 6.50
C MET A 426 -36.41 -8.81 5.75
N LEU A 427 -36.66 -7.74 5.02
CA LEU A 427 -37.97 -7.43 4.45
C LEU A 427 -38.23 -8.16 3.12
N THR A 428 -37.18 -8.29 2.29
CA THR A 428 -37.33 -8.90 0.95
C THR A 428 -37.03 -10.39 0.98
N TYR A 429 -35.99 -10.79 1.74
CA TYR A 429 -35.54 -12.17 1.76
C TYR A 429 -35.92 -12.94 3.02
N HIS A 430 -36.58 -12.27 3.99
CA HIS A 430 -37.05 -12.85 5.26
C HIS A 430 -35.95 -13.54 6.08
N LEU A 431 -34.70 -13.05 5.95
CA LEU A 431 -33.55 -13.56 6.68
C LEU A 431 -33.39 -12.83 8.03
N PRO A 432 -32.97 -13.52 9.09
CA PRO A 432 -32.76 -12.92 10.42
C PRO A 432 -31.46 -12.10 10.46
N ALA A 433 -31.50 -10.87 9.96
CA ALA A 433 -30.38 -9.96 9.86
C ALA A 433 -30.51 -8.80 10.87
N PHE A 434 -29.41 -8.44 11.50
CA PHE A 434 -29.35 -7.47 12.61
C PHE A 434 -28.15 -6.55 12.45
N ASN A 435 -28.27 -5.30 12.88
CA ASN A 435 -27.16 -4.35 12.91
C ASN A 435 -26.47 -4.37 14.29
N CYS A 436 -25.15 -4.49 14.29
CA CYS A 436 -24.35 -4.41 15.49
C CYS A 436 -24.12 -2.98 15.96
N TYR A 437 -24.37 -2.68 17.23
CA TYR A 437 -23.99 -1.38 17.81
C TYR A 437 -22.46 -1.26 17.96
N LYS A 438 -21.94 -0.09 17.63
CA LYS A 438 -20.47 0.21 17.69
C LYS A 438 -19.90 0.39 19.11
N TYR A 439 -20.59 -0.03 20.16
CA TYR A 439 -20.05 0.17 21.49
C TYR A 439 -18.85 -0.75 21.78
N ASN A 440 -17.85 -0.18 22.41
CA ASN A 440 -16.69 -0.89 22.96
C ASN A 440 -16.00 -1.87 21.99
N LYS A 441 -15.62 -1.36 20.80
CA LYS A 441 -14.90 -2.14 19.77
C LYS A 441 -13.60 -2.74 20.31
N ALA A 442 -12.84 -1.97 21.11
CA ALA A 442 -11.59 -2.43 21.72
C ALA A 442 -11.80 -3.67 22.59
N TYR A 443 -12.82 -3.66 23.46
CA TYR A 443 -13.15 -4.82 24.31
C TYR A 443 -13.50 -6.06 23.49
N ALA A 444 -14.25 -5.91 22.41
CA ALA A 444 -14.62 -7.04 21.57
C ALA A 444 -13.42 -7.63 20.81
N ILE A 445 -12.47 -6.78 20.39
CA ILE A 445 -11.21 -7.22 19.80
C ILE A 445 -10.36 -7.98 20.81
N GLU A 446 -10.24 -7.48 22.04
CA GLU A 446 -9.53 -8.18 23.12
C GLU A 446 -10.14 -9.56 23.41
N LYS A 447 -11.50 -9.65 23.45
CA LYS A 447 -12.19 -10.93 23.66
C LYS A 447 -11.97 -11.90 22.50
N LEU A 448 -11.98 -11.42 21.27
CA LEU A 448 -11.68 -12.23 20.10
C LEU A 448 -10.24 -12.76 20.13
N ALA A 449 -9.30 -11.88 20.49
CA ALA A 449 -7.89 -12.24 20.66
C ALA A 449 -7.68 -13.24 21.81
N GLU A 450 -8.42 -13.10 22.92
CA GLU A 450 -8.41 -14.05 24.03
C GLU A 450 -8.90 -15.44 23.60
N LEU A 451 -10.04 -15.53 22.88
CA LEU A 451 -10.55 -16.79 22.35
C LEU A 451 -9.56 -17.46 21.39
N ALA A 452 -8.93 -16.68 20.51
CA ALA A 452 -7.93 -17.18 19.59
C ALA A 452 -6.71 -17.75 20.33
N ARG A 453 -6.17 -17.00 21.30
CA ARG A 453 -5.01 -17.41 22.11
C ARG A 453 -5.28 -18.63 22.98
N THR A 454 -6.50 -18.80 23.45
CA THR A 454 -6.90 -19.92 24.33
C THR A 454 -7.43 -21.12 23.55
N ASN A 455 -7.25 -21.16 22.23
CA ASN A 455 -7.74 -22.24 21.35
C ASN A 455 -9.26 -22.44 21.36
N ARG A 456 -9.97 -21.39 21.71
CA ARG A 456 -11.45 -21.38 21.71
C ARG A 456 -12.04 -20.78 20.43
N LEU A 457 -11.23 -20.14 19.60
CA LEU A 457 -11.54 -19.72 18.25
C LEU A 457 -10.51 -20.34 17.29
N LEU A 458 -10.99 -21.09 16.30
CA LEU A 458 -10.18 -21.70 15.27
C LEU A 458 -10.60 -21.18 13.90
N VAL A 459 -9.60 -20.92 13.03
CA VAL A 459 -9.80 -20.37 11.69
C VAL A 459 -9.16 -21.28 10.64
N PRO A 460 -9.59 -21.23 9.35
CA PRO A 460 -8.99 -22.04 8.31
C PRO A 460 -7.51 -21.66 8.09
N LYS A 461 -6.64 -22.64 7.96
CA LYS A 461 -5.23 -22.42 7.63
C LYS A 461 -5.09 -21.87 6.21
N GLY A 462 -4.35 -20.76 6.08
CA GLY A 462 -4.20 -20.06 4.80
C GLY A 462 -5.47 -19.34 4.32
N GLY A 463 -6.50 -19.29 5.17
CA GLY A 463 -7.71 -18.49 4.92
C GLY A 463 -7.47 -17.00 5.12
N LYS A 464 -8.40 -16.19 4.61
CA LYS A 464 -8.31 -14.71 4.71
C LYS A 464 -8.39 -14.22 6.16
N CYS A 465 -9.16 -14.89 6.99
CA CYS A 465 -9.26 -14.59 8.41
C CYS A 465 -7.89 -14.77 9.10
N ALA A 466 -7.19 -15.88 8.85
CA ALA A 466 -5.86 -16.13 9.39
C ALA A 466 -4.85 -15.08 8.89
N GLU A 467 -4.84 -14.79 7.59
CA GLU A 467 -3.99 -13.74 7.01
C GLU A 467 -4.20 -12.37 7.66
N GLU A 468 -5.45 -11.98 7.93
CA GLU A 468 -5.78 -10.71 8.54
C GLU A 468 -5.45 -10.69 10.04
N MET A 469 -5.62 -11.81 10.75
CA MET A 469 -5.22 -11.93 12.15
C MET A 469 -3.69 -11.74 12.31
N GLU A 470 -2.89 -12.31 11.42
CA GLU A 470 -1.42 -12.15 11.42
C GLU A 470 -0.98 -10.70 11.19
N LYS A 471 -1.73 -9.94 10.39
CA LYS A 471 -1.40 -8.56 9.99
C LYS A 471 -1.97 -7.49 10.90
N THR A 472 -2.92 -7.83 11.77
CA THR A 472 -3.63 -6.86 12.60
C THR A 472 -2.79 -6.44 13.79
N LEU A 473 -2.51 -5.13 13.87
CA LEU A 473 -1.74 -4.51 14.93
C LEU A 473 -2.61 -3.56 15.76
N TYR A 474 -2.28 -3.42 17.03
CA TYR A 474 -2.72 -2.30 17.84
C TYR A 474 -2.03 -1.00 17.42
N LYS A 475 -2.69 0.13 17.63
CA LYS A 475 -2.07 1.45 17.51
C LYS A 475 -0.99 1.63 18.56
N ARG A 476 -0.05 2.51 18.25
CA ARG A 476 0.87 3.07 19.24
C ARG A 476 0.53 4.52 19.50
N ASP A 477 0.60 4.91 20.76
CA ASP A 477 0.44 6.30 21.16
C ASP A 477 1.55 7.15 20.54
N PRO A 478 1.24 8.26 19.84
CA PRO A 478 2.24 9.05 19.14
C PRO A 478 3.29 9.72 20.04
N LEU A 479 2.98 9.92 21.34
CA LEU A 479 3.87 10.61 22.29
C LEU A 479 4.71 9.62 23.10
N THR A 480 4.10 8.54 23.57
CA THR A 480 4.72 7.59 24.49
C THR A 480 5.17 6.31 23.79
N ASP A 481 4.75 6.09 22.54
CA ASP A 481 4.92 4.86 21.76
C ASP A 481 4.36 3.60 22.44
N ALA A 482 3.59 3.74 23.50
CA ALA A 482 2.91 2.65 24.17
C ALA A 482 1.83 2.04 23.27
N VAL A 483 1.68 0.71 23.33
CA VAL A 483 0.59 0.01 22.63
C VAL A 483 -0.74 0.37 23.28
N ILE A 484 -1.71 0.81 22.51
CA ILE A 484 -3.07 1.13 22.97
C ILE A 484 -4.08 0.15 22.36
N SER A 485 -5.17 -0.13 23.07
CA SER A 485 -6.18 -1.13 22.68
C SER A 485 -7.08 -0.67 21.51
N GLU A 486 -6.49 -0.09 20.47
CA GLU A 486 -7.17 0.27 19.22
C GLU A 486 -6.44 -0.35 18.03
N ILE A 487 -7.17 -0.85 17.03
CA ILE A 487 -6.55 -1.37 15.79
C ILE A 487 -5.86 -0.24 15.03
N SER A 488 -4.64 -0.53 14.57
CA SER A 488 -3.89 0.38 13.71
C SER A 488 -4.58 0.61 12.37
N ASP A 489 -4.46 1.83 11.86
CA ASP A 489 -4.94 2.19 10.53
C ASP A 489 -3.99 1.74 9.39
N ASP A 490 -2.84 1.14 9.71
CA ASP A 490 -1.88 0.66 8.71
C ASP A 490 -2.43 -0.52 7.88
N PHE A 491 -3.38 -1.26 8.45
CA PHE A 491 -4.03 -2.38 7.79
C PHE A 491 -5.53 -2.39 8.12
N HIS A 492 -6.39 -2.53 7.10
CA HIS A 492 -7.85 -2.63 7.27
C HIS A 492 -8.29 -4.09 7.12
N PRO A 493 -8.68 -4.76 8.22
CA PRO A 493 -9.02 -6.18 8.21
C PRO A 493 -10.53 -6.41 8.00
N ASP A 494 -11.00 -6.50 6.74
CA ASP A 494 -12.43 -6.60 6.41
C ASP A 494 -13.08 -7.91 6.89
N ILE A 495 -12.38 -9.04 6.73
CA ILE A 495 -12.85 -10.35 7.22
C ILE A 495 -12.86 -10.40 8.74
N LEU A 496 -11.84 -9.84 9.37
CA LEU A 496 -11.78 -9.79 10.83
C LEU A 496 -12.85 -8.86 11.42
N MET A 497 -13.22 -7.77 10.72
CA MET A 497 -14.35 -6.93 11.12
C MET A 497 -15.67 -7.67 10.97
N ALA A 498 -15.88 -8.39 9.89
CA ALA A 498 -17.03 -9.27 9.73
C ALA A 498 -17.11 -10.31 10.85
N LEU A 499 -15.98 -10.95 11.19
CA LEU A 499 -15.89 -11.87 12.32
C LEU A 499 -16.24 -11.19 13.65
N LEU A 500 -15.79 -9.96 13.85
CA LEU A 500 -16.11 -9.18 15.05
C LEU A 500 -17.62 -8.94 15.19
N TYR A 501 -18.32 -8.63 14.08
CA TYR A 501 -19.76 -8.46 14.10
C TYR A 501 -20.49 -9.79 14.42
N ALA A 502 -20.11 -10.89 13.79
CA ALA A 502 -20.63 -12.22 14.10
C ALA A 502 -20.39 -12.62 15.58
N SER A 503 -19.26 -12.17 16.15
CA SER A 503 -18.84 -12.57 17.51
C SER A 503 -19.56 -11.83 18.63
N ARG A 504 -20.17 -10.66 18.38
CA ARG A 504 -20.87 -9.89 19.43
C ARG A 504 -21.92 -10.72 20.17
N ARG A 505 -22.78 -11.35 19.42
CA ARG A 505 -23.82 -12.25 19.98
C ARG A 505 -23.17 -13.52 20.54
N MET A 506 -22.20 -14.10 19.86
CA MET A 506 -21.49 -15.27 20.32
C MET A 506 -20.86 -15.06 21.72
N PHE A 507 -20.26 -13.90 22.00
CA PHE A 507 -19.70 -13.60 23.32
C PHE A 507 -20.76 -13.64 24.43
N PHE A 508 -21.97 -13.12 24.16
CA PHE A 508 -23.08 -13.21 25.10
C PHE A 508 -23.49 -14.66 25.34
N ASP A 509 -23.68 -15.42 24.30
CA ASP A 509 -24.10 -16.82 24.37
C ASP A 509 -23.05 -17.71 25.05
N MET A 510 -21.77 -17.38 24.90
CA MET A 510 -20.66 -18.03 25.60
C MET A 510 -20.47 -17.55 27.05
N GLY A 511 -21.24 -16.56 27.51
CA GLY A 511 -21.12 -15.97 28.86
C GLY A 511 -19.91 -15.03 29.03
N LEU A 512 -19.33 -14.52 27.93
CA LEU A 512 -18.15 -13.66 27.93
C LEU A 512 -18.48 -12.17 27.92
N ASP A 513 -19.66 -11.76 27.47
CA ASP A 513 -20.14 -10.38 27.50
C ASP A 513 -21.58 -10.29 28.03
N VAL A 514 -21.72 -9.94 29.28
CA VAL A 514 -23.01 -9.75 29.94
C VAL A 514 -23.71 -8.43 29.63
N ARG A 515 -23.02 -7.51 28.95
CA ARG A 515 -23.54 -6.18 28.59
C ARG A 515 -24.25 -6.16 27.23
N TYR A 516 -24.17 -7.25 26.49
CA TYR A 516 -24.86 -7.36 25.21
C TYR A 516 -26.37 -7.26 25.43
N LYS A 517 -27.00 -6.37 24.68
CA LYS A 517 -28.47 -6.22 24.71
C LYS A 517 -29.04 -6.89 23.47
N MET A 518 -29.78 -7.96 23.66
CA MET A 518 -30.49 -8.63 22.57
C MET A 518 -31.54 -7.71 21.97
N GLN A 519 -31.66 -7.73 20.65
CA GLN A 519 -32.74 -7.08 19.92
C GLN A 519 -33.98 -7.96 19.97
N GLU A 520 -35.17 -7.37 19.93
CA GLU A 520 -36.45 -8.11 20.00
C GLU A 520 -36.57 -9.22 18.94
N GLY A 521 -36.13 -8.93 17.71
CA GLY A 521 -36.08 -9.93 16.63
C GLY A 521 -35.17 -11.11 16.90
N GLU A 522 -34.02 -10.91 17.60
CA GLU A 522 -33.11 -11.99 17.97
C GLU A 522 -33.74 -12.97 18.95
N GLN A 523 -34.46 -12.47 19.95
CA GLN A 523 -35.18 -13.30 20.91
C GLN A 523 -36.19 -14.20 20.23
N ARG A 524 -36.95 -13.66 19.28
CA ARG A 524 -37.94 -14.42 18.51
C ARG A 524 -37.32 -15.55 17.68
N VAL A 525 -36.16 -15.33 17.09
CA VAL A 525 -35.41 -16.38 16.34
C VAL A 525 -34.99 -17.52 17.31
N ASP A 526 -34.52 -17.17 18.51
CA ASP A 526 -34.12 -18.15 19.53
C ASP A 526 -35.33 -18.97 20.03
N GLU A 527 -36.47 -18.31 20.26
CA GLU A 527 -37.71 -18.97 20.69
C GLU A 527 -38.20 -19.96 19.62
N ILE A 528 -38.18 -19.60 18.34
CA ILE A 528 -38.57 -20.49 17.25
C ILE A 528 -37.67 -21.70 17.17
N ALA A 529 -36.35 -21.51 17.22
CA ALA A 529 -35.36 -22.60 17.21
C ALA A 529 -35.59 -23.57 18.39
N SER A 530 -35.80 -23.03 19.60
CA SER A 530 -36.11 -23.82 20.81
C SER A 530 -37.43 -24.60 20.71
N GLN A 531 -38.48 -24.01 20.13
CA GLN A 531 -39.76 -24.71 19.94
C GLN A 531 -39.62 -25.88 18.96
N VAL A 532 -38.89 -25.72 17.87
CA VAL A 532 -38.63 -26.80 16.90
C VAL A 532 -37.88 -27.96 17.54
N GLU A 533 -36.84 -27.67 18.35
CA GLU A 533 -36.08 -28.68 19.07
C GLU A 533 -36.95 -29.45 20.09
N ASN A 534 -37.79 -28.74 20.86
CA ASN A 534 -38.72 -29.33 21.80
C ASN A 534 -39.75 -30.27 21.13
N ILE A 535 -40.30 -29.88 19.97
CA ILE A 535 -41.21 -30.70 19.20
C ILE A 535 -40.54 -31.99 18.75
N LYS A 536 -39.31 -31.94 18.20
CA LYS A 536 -38.55 -33.13 17.79
C LYS A 536 -38.24 -34.06 18.96
N THR A 537 -37.83 -33.50 20.08
CA THR A 537 -37.56 -34.28 21.29
C THR A 537 -38.83 -35.01 21.78
N ALA A 538 -39.98 -34.34 21.73
CA ALA A 538 -41.26 -34.93 22.04
C ALA A 538 -41.67 -36.05 21.07
N VAL A 539 -41.41 -35.86 19.76
CA VAL A 539 -41.69 -36.88 18.74
C VAL A 539 -40.77 -38.09 18.89
N LYS A 540 -39.50 -37.91 19.18
CA LYS A 540 -38.57 -39.03 19.47
C LYS A 540 -38.98 -39.85 20.72
N VAL A 541 -39.54 -39.20 21.72
CA VAL A 541 -40.02 -39.87 22.96
C VAL A 541 -41.36 -40.61 22.69
N SER A 542 -42.13 -40.23 21.69
CA SER A 542 -43.40 -40.85 21.32
C SER A 542 -43.32 -41.98 20.28
N GLU A 543 -42.17 -42.29 19.73
CA GLU A 543 -41.97 -43.49 18.92
C GLU A 543 -42.03 -44.73 19.84
N PRO A 544 -42.96 -45.67 19.65
CA PRO A 544 -43.08 -46.84 20.52
C PRO A 544 -41.89 -47.77 20.35
N VAL A 545 -41.17 -47.94 21.43
CA VAL A 545 -40.29 -49.09 21.63
C VAL A 545 -41.20 -50.28 21.79
N ASP A 546 -41.60 -50.92 20.70
CA ASP A 546 -41.92 -52.37 20.69
C ASP A 546 -42.37 -52.74 19.26
N LYS A 547 -41.50 -53.34 18.49
CA LYS A 547 -41.89 -54.29 17.48
C LYS A 547 -42.08 -55.63 18.17
N PRO A 548 -43.30 -56.23 18.16
CA PRO A 548 -43.47 -57.58 18.66
C PRO A 548 -42.65 -58.54 17.78
N GLU A 549 -41.79 -59.36 18.41
CA GLU A 549 -41.21 -60.55 17.80
C GLU A 549 -42.32 -61.47 17.32
N PHE A 550 -42.48 -61.63 15.99
CA PHE A 550 -43.24 -62.77 15.46
C PHE A 550 -42.42 -64.02 15.69
N LYS A 551 -42.80 -64.80 16.75
CA LYS A 551 -42.34 -66.17 16.91
C LYS A 551 -42.97 -67.01 15.81
N ASP A 552 -42.11 -67.74 15.10
CA ASP A 552 -42.47 -68.75 14.13
C ASP A 552 -43.56 -69.69 14.67
N LEU A 553 -44.74 -69.66 14.05
CA LEU A 553 -45.69 -70.77 14.15
C LEU A 553 -45.26 -71.81 13.11
N GLY A 554 -44.71 -72.91 13.64
CA GLY A 554 -44.36 -74.09 12.88
C GLY A 554 -45.54 -74.65 12.10
N VAL A 555 -45.34 -74.84 10.81
CA VAL A 555 -46.24 -75.65 9.97
C VAL A 555 -45.82 -77.12 10.15
N VAL A 556 -46.71 -77.87 10.79
CA VAL A 556 -46.69 -79.34 10.73
C VAL A 556 -47.73 -79.78 9.70
N GLY A 557 -47.32 -80.55 8.72
CA GLY A 557 -48.19 -81.26 7.78
C GLY A 557 -47.67 -81.23 6.36
#